data_6d3e02ef36176fc451240b018d330b23
#
_entry.id   6d3e02ef36176fc451240b018d330b23
#
_cell.length_a   1.000
_cell.length_b   1.000
_cell.length_c   1.000
_cell.angle_alpha   90.00
_cell.angle_beta   90.00
_cell.angle_gamma   90.00
#
_symmetry.space_group_name_H-M   'P 1'
#
loop_
_entity.id
_entity.type
_entity.pdbx_description
1 polymer ?
#
loop_
_entity_poly.entity_id
_entity_poly.type
_entity_poly.pdbx_seq_one_letter_code
_entity_poly.pdbx_strand_id
1 'polypeptide(L)'
;MAKIGGAFKILDPATKAPAVKNPFLHPKPGVLLVNDMALDRLLASGAVIGACNVALQVQSKMLAGNAGVSADEAAKEWAANVVPGITIIPSGTWGVNRAQEAGCTYCAGG
;
A
#
# COMPACT_ATOMS: atom_id res chain seq x y z
N MET A 1 4.89 -3.54 -8.33
CA MET A 1 4.96 -4.87 -7.65
C MET A 1 5.95 -5.83 -8.33
N ALA A 2 5.83 -6.12 -9.62
CA ALA A 2 6.68 -7.09 -10.31
C ALA A 2 8.20 -6.88 -10.13
N LYS A 3 8.65 -5.61 -10.08
CA LYS A 3 10.07 -5.27 -9.94
C LYS A 3 10.59 -5.27 -8.50
N ILE A 4 9.72 -5.23 -7.50
CA ILE A 4 10.09 -4.99 -6.10
C ILE A 4 9.54 -6.01 -5.11
N GLY A 5 8.64 -6.90 -5.54
CA GLY A 5 8.02 -7.89 -4.65
C GLY A 5 9.03 -8.73 -3.90
N GLY A 6 10.12 -9.16 -4.57
CA GLY A 6 11.21 -9.89 -3.95
C GLY A 6 11.99 -9.08 -2.92
N ALA A 7 12.27 -7.80 -3.20
CA ALA A 7 13.02 -6.91 -2.29
C ALA A 7 12.24 -6.65 -0.99
N PHE A 8 10.92 -6.52 -1.08
CA PHE A 8 10.05 -6.38 0.09
C PHE A 8 9.64 -7.70 0.73
N LYS A 9 10.10 -8.83 0.19
CA LYS A 9 9.68 -10.17 0.65
C LYS A 9 8.16 -10.37 0.67
N ILE A 10 7.45 -9.66 -0.23
CA ILE A 10 6.01 -9.83 -0.39
C ILE A 10 5.80 -11.06 -1.28
N LEU A 11 5.25 -12.10 -0.69
CA LEU A 11 4.96 -13.34 -1.40
C LEU A 11 3.49 -13.39 -1.82
N ASP A 12 3.25 -13.92 -2.99
CA ASP A 12 1.91 -14.29 -3.42
C ASP A 12 1.40 -15.43 -2.52
N PRO A 13 0.26 -15.28 -1.84
CA PRO A 13 -0.23 -16.28 -0.90
C PRO A 13 -0.51 -17.65 -1.54
N ALA A 14 -0.85 -17.68 -2.82
CA ALA A 14 -1.17 -18.91 -3.54
C ALA A 14 0.08 -19.64 -4.05
N THR A 15 1.04 -18.88 -4.61
CA THR A 15 2.23 -19.47 -5.26
C THR A 15 3.48 -19.51 -4.38
N LYS A 16 3.49 -18.74 -3.28
CA LYS A 16 4.65 -18.51 -2.39
C LYS A 16 5.86 -17.90 -3.11
N ALA A 17 5.73 -17.50 -4.36
CA ALA A 17 6.73 -16.74 -5.11
C ALA A 17 6.62 -15.24 -4.84
N PRO A 18 7.66 -14.44 -5.17
CA PRO A 18 7.57 -12.98 -5.07
C PRO A 18 6.36 -12.45 -5.84
N ALA A 19 5.55 -11.63 -5.17
CA ALA A 19 4.31 -11.12 -5.73
C ALA A 19 4.58 -10.17 -6.91
N VAL A 20 3.93 -10.42 -8.04
CA VAL A 20 3.97 -9.57 -9.25
C VAL A 20 2.76 -8.62 -9.32
N LYS A 21 1.72 -8.88 -8.53
CA LYS A 21 0.52 -8.07 -8.35
C LYS A 21 0.30 -7.82 -6.87
N ASN A 22 -0.51 -6.80 -6.55
CA ASN A 22 -0.92 -6.58 -5.17
C ASN A 22 -1.82 -7.74 -4.70
N PRO A 23 -1.35 -8.59 -3.76
CA PRO A 23 -2.09 -9.77 -3.32
C PRO A 23 -3.33 -9.43 -2.47
N PHE A 24 -3.46 -8.17 -2.02
CA PHE A 24 -4.57 -7.69 -1.20
C PHE A 24 -5.66 -6.99 -2.03
N LEU A 25 -5.47 -6.89 -3.37
CA LEU A 25 -6.44 -6.31 -4.28
C LEU A 25 -7.07 -7.42 -5.13
N HIS A 26 -8.39 -7.56 -5.05
CA HIS A 26 -9.16 -8.61 -5.73
C HIS A 26 -8.58 -10.03 -5.54
N PRO A 27 -8.31 -10.46 -4.30
CA PRO A 27 -7.82 -11.80 -4.04
C PRO A 27 -8.87 -12.84 -4.42
N LYS A 28 -8.42 -14.02 -4.82
CA LYS A 28 -9.32 -15.18 -4.98
C LYS A 28 -9.87 -15.59 -3.61
N PRO A 29 -11.09 -16.16 -3.54
CA PRO A 29 -11.64 -16.70 -2.30
C PRO A 29 -10.66 -17.69 -1.64
N GLY A 30 -10.49 -17.56 -0.32
CA GLY A 30 -9.58 -18.40 0.47
C GLY A 30 -8.11 -17.99 0.46
N VAL A 31 -7.72 -16.98 -0.32
CA VAL A 31 -6.33 -16.45 -0.34
C VAL A 31 -6.03 -15.63 0.92
N LEU A 32 -6.97 -14.78 1.34
CA LEU A 32 -6.89 -14.07 2.62
C LEU A 32 -7.65 -14.85 3.69
N LEU A 33 -7.15 -14.77 4.93
CA LEU A 33 -7.80 -15.39 6.09
C LEU A 33 -9.23 -14.85 6.26
N VAL A 34 -9.42 -13.55 6.02
CA VAL A 34 -10.72 -12.89 6.01
C VAL A 34 -10.86 -12.15 4.67
N ASN A 35 -11.80 -12.59 3.83
CA ASN A 35 -11.99 -12.01 2.49
C ASN A 35 -12.34 -10.51 2.52
N ASP A 36 -13.05 -10.05 3.56
CA ASP A 36 -13.46 -8.65 3.70
C ASP A 36 -12.29 -7.71 4.04
N MET A 37 -11.10 -8.24 4.35
CA MET A 37 -9.87 -7.46 4.50
C MET A 37 -9.20 -7.11 3.17
N ALA A 38 -9.74 -7.53 2.04
CA ALA A 38 -9.25 -7.11 0.73
C ALA A 38 -9.43 -5.60 0.53
N LEU A 39 -8.45 -4.94 -0.10
CA LEU A 39 -8.47 -3.48 -0.29
C LEU A 39 -9.70 -2.99 -1.05
N ASP A 40 -10.12 -3.72 -2.07
CA ASP A 40 -11.33 -3.42 -2.85
C ASP A 40 -12.60 -3.51 -1.99
N ARG A 41 -12.66 -4.49 -1.07
CA ARG A 41 -13.78 -4.62 -0.12
C ARG A 41 -13.80 -3.50 0.90
N LEU A 42 -12.64 -3.16 1.46
CA LEU A 42 -12.53 -2.05 2.43
C LEU A 42 -12.94 -0.72 1.78
N LEU A 43 -12.47 -0.45 0.57
CA LEU A 43 -12.86 0.76 -0.16
C LEU A 43 -14.36 0.77 -0.47
N ALA A 44 -14.93 -0.36 -0.88
CA ALA A 44 -16.36 -0.49 -1.15
C ALA A 44 -17.23 -0.32 0.11
N SER A 45 -16.71 -0.66 1.29
CA SER A 45 -17.40 -0.44 2.57
C SER A 45 -17.43 1.01 3.04
N GLY A 46 -16.76 1.91 2.33
CA GLY A 46 -16.64 3.33 2.71
C GLY A 46 -15.44 3.64 3.59
N ALA A 47 -14.53 2.70 3.81
CA ALA A 47 -13.29 2.96 4.54
C ALA A 47 -12.43 3.98 3.78
N VAL A 48 -11.93 4.99 4.50
CA VAL A 48 -10.98 5.97 3.96
C VAL A 48 -9.57 5.48 4.19
N ILE A 49 -8.84 5.24 3.11
CA ILE A 49 -7.47 4.72 3.17
C ILE A 49 -6.51 5.80 2.69
N GLY A 50 -5.51 6.10 3.52
CA GLY A 50 -4.43 7.02 3.21
C GLY A 50 -3.11 6.30 2.96
N ALA A 51 -2.39 6.67 1.90
CA ALA A 51 -1.03 6.23 1.63
C ALA A 51 -0.03 7.32 2.03
N CYS A 52 0.95 6.97 2.85
CA CYS A 52 1.94 7.91 3.38
C CYS A 52 2.95 8.31 2.30
N ASN A 53 2.98 9.60 1.93
CA ASN A 53 3.94 10.11 0.95
C ASN A 53 5.39 10.02 1.45
N VAL A 54 5.64 10.25 2.73
CA VAL A 54 6.99 10.11 3.30
C VAL A 54 7.51 8.69 3.10
N ALA A 55 6.69 7.68 3.43
CA ALA A 55 7.06 6.28 3.22
C ALA A 55 7.31 5.97 1.74
N LEU A 56 6.47 6.48 0.86
CA LEU A 56 6.62 6.33 -0.59
C LEU A 56 7.98 6.89 -1.06
N GLN A 57 8.34 8.10 -0.63
CA GLN A 57 9.61 8.72 -1.01
C GLN A 57 10.82 7.97 -0.45
N VAL A 58 10.78 7.56 0.82
CA VAL A 58 11.86 6.81 1.46
C VAL A 58 12.07 5.46 0.78
N GLN A 59 10.99 4.72 0.55
CA GLN A 59 11.08 3.41 -0.10
C GLN A 59 11.51 3.52 -1.56
N SER A 60 11.11 4.56 -2.27
CA SER A 60 11.58 4.82 -3.63
C SER A 60 13.10 5.01 -3.67
N LYS A 61 13.66 5.78 -2.73
CA LYS A 61 15.12 5.96 -2.60
C LYS A 61 15.85 4.65 -2.31
N MET A 62 15.28 3.81 -1.45
CA MET A 62 15.90 2.54 -1.05
C MET A 62 15.87 1.49 -2.16
N LEU A 63 14.84 1.47 -2.99
CA LEU A 63 14.53 0.35 -3.86
C LEU A 63 14.57 0.67 -5.36
N ALA A 64 14.74 1.92 -5.75
CA ALA A 64 14.83 2.34 -7.15
C ALA A 64 15.93 1.59 -7.91
N GLY A 65 17.07 1.35 -7.27
CA GLY A 65 18.18 0.58 -7.84
C GLY A 65 17.78 -0.84 -8.26
N ASN A 66 16.90 -1.49 -7.52
CA ASN A 66 16.40 -2.84 -7.85
C ASN A 66 15.50 -2.84 -9.10
N ALA A 67 14.91 -1.69 -9.41
CA ALA A 67 14.07 -1.51 -10.59
C ALA A 67 14.85 -0.92 -11.79
N GLY A 68 16.12 -0.55 -11.60
CA GLY A 68 16.95 0.06 -12.64
C GLY A 68 16.52 1.47 -13.04
N VAL A 69 15.89 2.22 -12.13
CA VAL A 69 15.41 3.60 -12.35
C VAL A 69 15.94 4.53 -11.26
N SER A 70 15.81 5.84 -11.46
CA SER A 70 16.12 6.83 -10.43
C SER A 70 15.07 6.81 -9.30
N ALA A 71 15.43 7.34 -8.13
CA ALA A 71 14.49 7.45 -7.00
C ALA A 71 13.27 8.31 -7.35
N ASP A 72 13.48 9.39 -8.11
CA ASP A 72 12.39 10.30 -8.51
C ASP A 72 11.43 9.65 -9.51
N GLU A 73 11.97 8.89 -10.46
CA GLU A 73 11.16 8.11 -11.40
C GLU A 73 10.36 7.03 -10.68
N ALA A 74 10.98 6.30 -9.74
CA ALA A 74 10.30 5.31 -8.92
C ALA A 74 9.18 5.93 -8.08
N ALA A 75 9.42 7.08 -7.46
CA ALA A 75 8.40 7.79 -6.67
C ALA A 75 7.21 8.23 -7.52
N LYS A 76 7.45 8.77 -8.72
CA LYS A 76 6.39 9.16 -9.65
C LYS A 76 5.58 7.95 -10.13
N GLU A 77 6.25 6.87 -10.52
CA GLU A 77 5.60 5.65 -10.97
C GLU A 77 4.74 5.03 -9.86
N TRP A 78 5.26 4.98 -8.65
CA TRP A 78 4.51 4.41 -7.52
C TRP A 78 3.33 5.27 -7.11
N ALA A 79 3.48 6.59 -7.09
CA ALA A 79 2.38 7.51 -6.82
C ALA A 79 1.26 7.36 -7.86
N ALA A 80 1.62 7.23 -9.14
CA ALA A 80 0.65 7.03 -10.23
C ALA A 80 -0.05 5.66 -10.20
N ASN A 81 0.51 4.67 -9.50
CA ASN A 81 -0.01 3.31 -9.40
C ASN A 81 -0.56 2.96 -8.01
N VAL A 82 -0.81 3.95 -7.16
CA VAL A 82 -1.58 3.74 -5.93
C VAL A 82 -2.99 3.26 -6.30
N VAL A 83 -3.49 2.30 -5.54
CA VAL A 83 -4.82 1.72 -5.80
C VAL A 83 -5.86 2.84 -5.88
N PRO A 84 -6.69 2.89 -6.93
CA PRO A 84 -7.74 3.88 -7.06
C PRO A 84 -8.66 3.92 -5.83
N GLY A 85 -8.93 5.11 -5.33
CA GLY A 85 -9.70 5.31 -4.09
C GLY A 85 -8.83 5.49 -2.84
N ILE A 86 -7.53 5.18 -2.90
CA ILE A 86 -6.56 5.48 -1.84
C ILE A 86 -5.98 6.87 -2.08
N THR A 87 -6.01 7.72 -1.07
CA THR A 87 -5.49 9.09 -1.14
C THR A 87 -4.05 9.14 -0.65
N ILE A 88 -3.15 9.76 -1.41
CA ILE A 88 -1.80 10.05 -0.93
C ILE A 88 -1.88 11.23 0.04
N ILE A 89 -1.49 11.00 1.29
CA ILE A 89 -1.46 12.01 2.36
C ILE A 89 -0.02 12.39 2.68
N PRO A 90 0.25 13.60 3.22
CA PRO A 90 1.61 14.08 3.51
C PRO A 90 2.42 13.10 4.34
N SER A 91 1.86 12.58 5.43
CA SER A 91 2.45 11.51 6.25
C SER A 91 1.37 10.75 7.02
N GLY A 92 1.70 9.57 7.53
CA GLY A 92 0.79 8.79 8.35
C GLY A 92 0.42 9.51 9.64
N THR A 93 1.38 10.13 10.31
CA THR A 93 1.15 10.92 11.54
C THR A 93 0.26 12.13 11.29
N TRP A 94 0.44 12.83 10.17
CA TRP A 94 -0.45 13.91 9.76
C TRP A 94 -1.90 13.42 9.60
N GLY A 95 -2.09 12.28 8.92
CA GLY A 95 -3.42 11.71 8.73
C GLY A 95 -4.11 11.34 10.03
N VAL A 96 -3.38 10.70 10.95
CA VAL A 96 -3.89 10.36 12.30
C VAL A 96 -4.29 11.62 13.06
N ASN A 97 -3.45 12.65 13.08
CA ASN A 97 -3.77 13.91 13.75
C ASN A 97 -5.03 14.55 13.17
N ARG A 98 -5.16 14.60 11.85
CA ARG A 98 -6.36 15.16 11.20
C ARG A 98 -7.63 14.39 11.53
N ALA A 99 -7.55 13.05 11.55
CA ALA A 99 -8.68 12.21 11.93
C ALA A 99 -9.10 12.46 13.39
N GLN A 100 -8.13 12.56 14.32
CA GLN A 100 -8.41 12.82 15.72
C GLN A 100 -9.00 14.23 15.95
N GLU A 101 -8.50 15.26 15.26
CA GLU A 101 -9.08 16.61 15.28
C GLU A 101 -10.54 16.62 14.78
N ALA A 102 -10.88 15.73 13.83
CA ALA A 102 -12.24 15.55 13.34
C ALA A 102 -13.12 14.67 14.25
N GLY A 103 -12.62 14.22 15.40
CA GLY A 103 -13.39 13.46 16.38
C GLY A 103 -13.23 11.93 16.26
N CYS A 104 -12.33 11.44 15.40
CA CYS A 104 -12.05 10.00 15.33
C CYS A 104 -11.19 9.55 16.50
N THR A 105 -11.36 8.29 16.90
CA THR A 105 -10.45 7.63 17.84
C THR A 105 -9.30 6.95 17.11
N TYR A 106 -8.19 6.74 17.81
CA TYR A 106 -7.02 6.05 17.26
C TYR A 106 -6.89 4.64 17.87
N CYS A 107 -6.65 3.67 17.00
CA CYS A 107 -6.25 2.33 17.39
C CYS A 107 -5.10 1.89 16.48
N ALA A 108 -3.98 1.51 17.10
CA ALA A 108 -2.87 0.95 16.33
C ALA A 108 -3.26 -0.44 15.81
N GLY A 109 -3.15 -0.62 14.50
CA GLY A 109 -3.17 -1.94 13.87
C GLY A 109 -1.81 -2.62 14.07
N GLY A 110 -1.82 -3.79 14.63
CA GLY A 110 -0.62 -4.57 14.96
C GLY A 110 0.17 -5.09 13.76
#